data_324dde471574cb042adec8e2c36a85c9
#
_entry.id   324dde471574cb042adec8e2c36a85c9
#
_cell.length_a   1.000
_cell.length_b   1.000
_cell.length_c   1.000
_cell.angle_alpha   90.00
_cell.angle_beta   90.00
_cell.angle_gamma   90.00
#
_symmetry.space_group_name_H-M   'P 1'
#
loop_
_entity.id
_entity.type
_entity.pdbx_description
1 polymer ?
#
loop_
_entity_poly.entity_id
_entity_poly.type
_entity_poly.pdbx_seq_one_letter_code
_entity_poly.pdbx_strand_id
1 'polypeptide(L)'
;SNMSPREESLITDMVDASIESLLKKKCNVLIDATHCRAEYIDHYINKFNHLADISFKVFEIEEKEAAERCEKRNKETGKFISVNVLRKYLKELDELKKTFDFSIRPKTDKRNGTIEQDRSLPKAIICDLDGTLALMDDRNPFDATHADRDDLNEPVANILKVYAEEGYQILLVSGREDRFREPTIRFLNQHNITYHYLWMRPAKDYRKDALIKREIFDAEIAGKYYIEFVLDDRDQVVEMWRQELKLPCFQVNYGSF
;
A
#
# COMPACT_ATOMS: atom_id res chain seq x y z
N SER A 1 -27.67 7.00 0.20
CA SER A 1 -26.98 7.62 1.35
C SER A 1 -25.72 8.27 0.82
N ASN A 2 -25.55 9.56 1.06
CA ASN A 2 -24.32 10.26 0.74
C ASN A 2 -23.32 9.99 1.89
N MET A 3 -22.64 8.86 1.84
CA MET A 3 -21.52 8.61 2.73
C MET A 3 -20.34 9.49 2.34
N SER A 4 -19.61 9.98 3.32
CA SER A 4 -18.37 10.70 3.08
C SER A 4 -17.27 9.70 2.65
N PRO A 5 -16.23 10.14 1.92
CA PRO A 5 -15.11 9.29 1.56
C PRO A 5 -14.44 8.61 2.76
N ARG A 6 -14.45 9.26 3.93
CA ARG A 6 -13.91 8.71 5.18
C ARG A 6 -14.75 7.54 5.71
N GLU A 7 -16.07 7.65 5.61
CA GLU A 7 -16.98 6.57 6.02
C GLU A 7 -16.89 5.38 5.07
N GLU A 8 -16.75 5.62 3.76
CA GLU A 8 -16.53 4.56 2.78
C GLU A 8 -15.22 3.81 3.03
N SER A 9 -14.13 4.53 3.32
CA SER A 9 -12.85 3.92 3.68
C SER A 9 -12.95 3.06 4.93
N LEU A 10 -13.59 3.57 5.98
CA LEU A 10 -13.77 2.81 7.24
C LEU A 10 -14.55 1.52 7.03
N ILE A 11 -15.64 1.56 6.24
CA ILE A 11 -16.44 0.38 5.92
C ILE A 11 -15.59 -0.63 5.14
N THR A 12 -14.80 -0.17 4.16
CA THR A 12 -13.90 -1.03 3.40
C THR A 12 -12.91 -1.72 4.32
N ASP A 13 -12.27 -0.99 5.23
CA ASP A 13 -11.31 -1.55 6.17
C ASP A 13 -11.95 -2.60 7.10
N MET A 14 -13.17 -2.36 7.57
CA MET A 14 -13.92 -3.33 8.40
C MET A 14 -14.28 -4.60 7.62
N VAL A 15 -14.72 -4.47 6.37
CA VAL A 15 -15.03 -5.60 5.48
C VAL A 15 -13.76 -6.40 5.21
N ASP A 16 -12.69 -5.74 4.87
CA ASP A 16 -11.40 -6.38 4.59
C ASP A 16 -10.85 -7.15 5.80
N ALA A 17 -10.89 -6.56 6.98
CA ALA A 17 -10.48 -7.24 8.21
C ALA A 17 -11.33 -8.48 8.50
N SER A 18 -12.63 -8.40 8.21
CA SER A 18 -13.55 -9.55 8.36
C SER A 18 -13.22 -10.67 7.37
N ILE A 19 -13.00 -10.34 6.11
CA ILE A 19 -12.61 -11.29 5.06
C ILE A 19 -11.29 -11.98 5.44
N GLU A 20 -10.29 -11.20 5.82
CA GLU A 20 -8.98 -11.73 6.20
C GLU A 20 -9.09 -12.71 7.39
N SER A 21 -9.85 -12.35 8.43
CA SER A 21 -10.08 -13.19 9.59
C SER A 21 -10.73 -14.53 9.20
N LEU A 22 -11.73 -14.51 8.32
CA LEU A 22 -12.41 -15.70 7.84
C LEU A 22 -11.50 -16.59 7.00
N LEU A 23 -10.74 -16.01 6.07
CA LEU A 23 -9.79 -16.75 5.21
C LEU A 23 -8.66 -17.40 6.03
N LYS A 24 -8.13 -16.71 7.05
CA LYS A 24 -7.14 -17.28 7.99
C LYS A 24 -7.71 -18.49 8.76
N LYS A 25 -9.01 -18.51 9.01
CA LYS A 25 -9.73 -19.64 9.62
C LYS A 25 -10.16 -20.72 8.61
N LYS A 26 -9.70 -20.62 7.35
CA LYS A 26 -10.03 -21.53 6.25
C LYS A 26 -11.51 -21.56 5.88
N CYS A 27 -12.24 -20.49 6.12
CA CYS A 27 -13.62 -20.33 5.67
C CYS A 27 -13.63 -19.89 4.19
N ASN A 28 -14.60 -20.40 3.41
CA ASN A 28 -14.90 -19.86 2.10
C ASN A 28 -15.65 -18.53 2.26
N VAL A 29 -15.27 -17.53 1.49
CA VAL A 29 -15.88 -16.19 1.51
C VAL A 29 -16.46 -15.88 0.14
N LEU A 30 -17.72 -15.48 0.07
CA LEU A 30 -18.38 -14.95 -1.11
C LEU A 30 -18.57 -13.45 -0.94
N ILE A 31 -18.08 -12.68 -1.90
CA ILE A 31 -18.27 -11.23 -1.96
C ILE A 31 -19.30 -10.95 -3.04
N ASP A 32 -20.51 -10.58 -2.63
CA ASP A 32 -21.62 -10.21 -3.53
C ASP A 32 -21.73 -8.68 -3.57
N ALA A 33 -21.23 -8.07 -4.64
CA ALA A 33 -21.27 -6.63 -4.82
C ALA A 33 -21.22 -6.23 -6.32
N THR A 34 -21.61 -4.98 -6.60
CA THR A 34 -21.60 -4.42 -7.95
C THR A 34 -20.18 -3.99 -8.35
N HIS A 35 -19.32 -4.97 -8.60
CA HIS A 35 -17.93 -4.73 -9.00
C HIS A 35 -17.81 -4.68 -10.53
N CYS A 36 -18.29 -3.60 -11.14
CA CYS A 36 -18.25 -3.41 -12.60
C CYS A 36 -16.97 -2.74 -13.12
N ARG A 37 -15.94 -2.57 -12.26
CA ARG A 37 -14.65 -2.00 -12.63
C ARG A 37 -13.51 -2.86 -12.11
N ALA A 38 -12.43 -2.95 -12.89
CA ALA A 38 -11.26 -3.75 -12.56
C ALA A 38 -10.65 -3.34 -11.21
N GLU A 39 -10.56 -2.04 -10.90
CA GLU A 39 -9.99 -1.52 -9.66
C GLU A 39 -10.59 -2.11 -8.38
N TYR A 40 -11.92 -2.39 -8.37
CA TYR A 40 -12.58 -3.02 -7.22
C TYR A 40 -12.23 -4.50 -7.10
N ILE A 41 -12.06 -5.18 -8.23
CA ILE A 41 -11.68 -6.60 -8.26
C ILE A 41 -10.21 -6.76 -7.90
N ASP A 42 -9.34 -5.91 -8.46
CA ASP A 42 -7.91 -5.91 -8.20
C ASP A 42 -7.59 -5.64 -6.72
N HIS A 43 -8.40 -4.82 -6.03
CA HIS A 43 -8.29 -4.65 -4.60
C HIS A 43 -8.32 -5.98 -3.85
N TYR A 44 -9.31 -6.84 -4.12
CA TYR A 44 -9.44 -8.14 -3.48
C TYR A 44 -8.38 -9.13 -3.92
N ILE A 45 -8.00 -9.13 -5.20
CA ILE A 45 -6.91 -9.98 -5.70
C ILE A 45 -5.62 -9.63 -4.97
N ASN A 46 -5.23 -8.36 -4.98
CA ASN A 46 -3.98 -7.91 -4.38
C ASN A 46 -3.94 -8.17 -2.87
N LYS A 47 -5.10 -8.01 -2.20
CA LYS A 47 -5.17 -8.14 -0.75
C LYS A 47 -5.27 -9.59 -0.27
N PHE A 48 -5.99 -10.47 -0.99
CA PHE A 48 -6.35 -11.78 -0.45
C PHE A 48 -5.87 -13.00 -1.25
N ASN A 49 -5.31 -12.83 -2.46
CA ASN A 49 -4.87 -13.99 -3.26
C ASN A 49 -3.76 -14.81 -2.60
N HIS A 50 -3.07 -14.24 -1.61
CA HIS A 50 -2.09 -14.98 -0.79
C HIS A 50 -2.74 -15.86 0.30
N LEU A 51 -4.01 -15.69 0.60
CA LEU A 51 -4.74 -16.44 1.61
C LEU A 51 -5.62 -17.54 0.98
N ALA A 52 -6.13 -17.32 -0.22
CA ALA A 52 -7.06 -18.24 -0.89
C ALA A 52 -6.97 -18.15 -2.42
N ASP A 53 -7.47 -19.19 -3.08
CA ASP A 53 -7.80 -19.12 -4.51
C ASP A 53 -8.95 -18.13 -4.71
N ILE A 54 -8.88 -17.33 -5.77
CA ILE A 54 -9.93 -16.38 -6.12
C ILE A 54 -10.59 -16.81 -7.42
N SER A 55 -11.90 -16.96 -7.41
CA SER A 55 -12.72 -17.23 -8.59
C SER A 55 -13.79 -16.16 -8.76
N PHE A 56 -14.25 -15.99 -9.97
CA PHE A 56 -15.20 -14.95 -10.33
C PHE A 56 -16.49 -15.57 -10.87
N LYS A 57 -17.62 -14.99 -10.48
CA LYS A 57 -18.92 -15.31 -11.03
C LYS A 57 -19.54 -14.05 -11.61
N VAL A 58 -19.56 -13.96 -12.92
CA VAL A 58 -20.23 -12.86 -13.63
C VAL A 58 -21.69 -13.24 -13.84
N PHE A 59 -22.60 -12.36 -13.43
CA PHE A 59 -24.03 -12.51 -13.69
C PHE A 59 -24.40 -11.60 -14.86
N GLU A 60 -24.93 -12.22 -15.91
CA GLU A 60 -25.44 -11.52 -17.08
C GLU A 60 -26.94 -11.30 -16.92
N ILE A 61 -27.40 -10.13 -17.29
CA ILE A 61 -28.81 -9.76 -17.27
C ILE A 61 -29.11 -8.75 -18.37
N GLU A 62 -30.21 -8.94 -19.07
CA GLU A 62 -30.70 -8.00 -20.06
C GLU A 62 -31.21 -6.73 -19.40
N GLU A 63 -31.02 -5.56 -20.04
CA GLU A 63 -31.43 -4.25 -19.50
C GLU A 63 -32.92 -4.25 -19.07
N LYS A 64 -33.78 -4.84 -19.90
CA LYS A 64 -35.22 -4.92 -19.62
C LYS A 64 -35.50 -5.68 -18.32
N GLU A 65 -34.92 -6.86 -18.19
CA GLU A 65 -35.10 -7.70 -16.99
C GLU A 65 -34.51 -7.02 -15.74
N ALA A 66 -33.36 -6.37 -15.86
CA ALA A 66 -32.75 -5.64 -14.77
C ALA A 66 -33.64 -4.47 -14.32
N ALA A 67 -34.23 -3.75 -15.27
CA ALA A 67 -35.16 -2.66 -14.96
C ALA A 67 -36.43 -3.17 -14.25
N GLU A 68 -37.02 -4.26 -14.71
CA GLU A 68 -38.19 -4.89 -14.07
C GLU A 68 -37.90 -5.33 -12.64
N ARG A 69 -36.72 -5.92 -12.40
CA ARG A 69 -36.26 -6.32 -11.04
C ARG A 69 -36.05 -5.10 -10.14
N CYS A 70 -35.49 -4.01 -10.67
CA CYS A 70 -35.30 -2.77 -9.92
C CYS A 70 -36.65 -2.11 -9.58
N GLU A 71 -37.61 -2.11 -10.49
CA GLU A 71 -38.94 -1.58 -10.25
C GLU A 71 -39.71 -2.40 -9.19
N LYS A 72 -39.67 -3.73 -9.28
CA LYS A 72 -40.24 -4.61 -8.29
C LYS A 72 -39.68 -4.34 -6.88
N ARG A 73 -38.35 -4.29 -6.77
CA ARG A 73 -37.69 -3.98 -5.50
C ARG A 73 -38.04 -2.60 -4.97
N ASN A 74 -38.17 -1.60 -5.82
CA ASN A 74 -38.61 -0.26 -5.43
C ASN A 74 -40.00 -0.29 -4.79
N LYS A 75 -40.95 -1.04 -5.39
CA LYS A 75 -42.29 -1.21 -4.83
C LYS A 75 -42.30 -1.93 -3.48
N GLU A 76 -41.41 -2.91 -3.28
CA GLU A 76 -41.33 -3.71 -2.04
C GLU A 76 -40.55 -3.01 -0.91
N THR A 77 -39.48 -2.28 -1.23
CA THR A 77 -38.51 -1.76 -0.25
C THR A 77 -38.32 -0.25 -0.26
N GLY A 78 -38.93 0.46 -1.21
CA GLY A 78 -38.71 1.90 -1.43
C GLY A 78 -37.33 2.24 -2.03
N LYS A 79 -36.50 1.25 -2.36
CA LYS A 79 -35.16 1.48 -2.89
C LYS A 79 -35.21 1.72 -4.40
N PHE A 80 -35.14 2.99 -4.79
CA PHE A 80 -35.16 3.41 -6.19
C PHE A 80 -33.77 3.40 -6.83
N ILE A 81 -33.65 2.80 -8.01
CA ILE A 81 -32.47 2.88 -8.88
C ILE A 81 -32.93 3.40 -10.23
N SER A 82 -32.35 4.51 -10.67
CA SER A 82 -32.73 5.10 -11.97
C SER A 82 -32.19 4.26 -13.14
N VAL A 83 -32.92 4.28 -14.25
CA VAL A 83 -32.52 3.57 -15.49
C VAL A 83 -31.14 4.03 -15.99
N ASN A 84 -30.80 5.32 -15.79
CA ASN A 84 -29.50 5.86 -16.19
C ASN A 84 -28.35 5.23 -15.36
N VAL A 85 -28.56 5.00 -14.08
CA VAL A 85 -27.60 4.32 -13.21
C VAL A 85 -27.45 2.85 -13.64
N LEU A 86 -28.55 2.19 -13.94
CA LEU A 86 -28.53 0.82 -14.43
C LEU A 86 -27.74 0.70 -15.74
N ARG A 87 -28.03 1.55 -16.74
CA ARG A 87 -27.30 1.60 -18.02
C ARG A 87 -25.82 1.85 -17.84
N LYS A 88 -25.45 2.73 -16.91
CA LYS A 88 -24.04 2.99 -16.57
C LYS A 88 -23.35 1.70 -16.11
N TYR A 89 -23.95 0.96 -15.18
CA TYR A 89 -23.37 -0.29 -14.68
C TYR A 89 -23.29 -1.38 -15.75
N LEU A 90 -24.31 -1.52 -16.60
CA LEU A 90 -24.28 -2.48 -17.69
C LEU A 90 -23.15 -2.16 -18.68
N LYS A 91 -22.96 -0.88 -19.02
CA LYS A 91 -21.86 -0.46 -19.89
C LYS A 91 -20.50 -0.70 -19.24
N GLU A 92 -20.32 -0.36 -17.96
CA GLU A 92 -19.08 -0.62 -17.22
C GLU A 92 -18.76 -2.12 -17.15
N LEU A 93 -19.78 -2.97 -16.95
CA LEU A 93 -19.61 -4.43 -16.97
C LEU A 93 -19.21 -4.96 -18.36
N ASP A 94 -19.80 -4.43 -19.43
CA ASP A 94 -19.44 -4.83 -20.80
C ASP A 94 -18.01 -4.44 -21.16
N GLU A 95 -17.55 -3.28 -20.72
CA GLU A 95 -16.14 -2.87 -20.88
C GLU A 95 -15.20 -3.74 -20.05
N LEU A 96 -15.58 -4.03 -18.79
CA LEU A 96 -14.81 -4.92 -17.93
C LEU A 96 -14.66 -6.32 -18.54
N LYS A 97 -15.73 -6.88 -19.11
CA LYS A 97 -15.70 -8.20 -19.77
C LYS A 97 -14.75 -8.28 -20.97
N LYS A 98 -14.47 -7.15 -21.63
CA LYS A 98 -13.53 -7.09 -22.75
C LYS A 98 -12.07 -7.01 -22.32
N THR A 99 -11.81 -6.45 -21.15
CA THR A 99 -10.46 -6.05 -20.71
C THR A 99 -9.93 -6.87 -19.54
N PHE A 100 -10.81 -7.43 -18.71
CA PHE A 100 -10.43 -8.15 -17.50
C PHE A 100 -10.41 -9.67 -17.74
N ASP A 101 -9.34 -10.31 -17.28
CA ASP A 101 -9.22 -11.77 -17.29
C ASP A 101 -9.91 -12.36 -16.05
N PHE A 102 -11.03 -13.06 -16.25
CA PHE A 102 -11.81 -13.73 -15.21
C PHE A 102 -11.34 -15.16 -14.91
N SER A 103 -10.16 -15.57 -15.35
CA SER A 103 -9.62 -16.86 -14.98
C SER A 103 -9.41 -16.97 -13.46
N ILE A 104 -9.48 -18.18 -12.94
CA ILE A 104 -9.20 -18.43 -11.52
C ILE A 104 -7.79 -17.94 -11.19
N ARG A 105 -7.67 -17.19 -10.12
CA ARG A 105 -6.38 -16.82 -9.53
C ARG A 105 -6.05 -17.83 -8.44
N PRO A 106 -5.19 -18.83 -8.72
CA PRO A 106 -4.76 -19.77 -7.68
C PRO A 106 -4.05 -19.00 -6.58
N LYS A 107 -4.22 -19.51 -5.37
CA LYS A 107 -3.52 -18.96 -4.20
C LYS A 107 -2.05 -18.80 -4.49
N THR A 108 -1.58 -17.56 -4.42
CA THR A 108 -0.15 -17.29 -4.48
C THR A 108 0.43 -17.54 -3.10
N ASP A 109 1.33 -18.51 -2.99
CA ASP A 109 2.08 -18.66 -1.75
C ASP A 109 3.02 -17.45 -1.63
N LYS A 110 2.63 -16.44 -0.85
CA LYS A 110 3.53 -15.30 -0.56
C LYS A 110 4.87 -15.76 0.05
N ARG A 111 4.94 -17.03 0.50
CA ARG A 111 6.20 -17.63 0.96
C ARG A 111 7.19 -17.97 -0.17
N ASN A 112 6.73 -18.03 -1.43
CA ASN A 112 7.59 -18.30 -2.58
C ASN A 112 8.12 -17.05 -3.29
N GLY A 113 7.76 -15.86 -2.85
CA GLY A 113 8.33 -14.59 -3.28
C GLY A 113 9.32 -14.03 -2.27
N THR A 114 10.19 -14.87 -1.70
CA THR A 114 11.44 -14.36 -1.15
C THR A 114 12.18 -13.77 -2.33
N ILE A 115 12.40 -12.48 -2.32
CA ILE A 115 13.43 -11.90 -3.16
C ILE A 115 14.72 -12.55 -2.64
N GLU A 116 15.21 -13.56 -3.38
CA GLU A 116 16.54 -14.11 -3.10
C GLU A 116 17.52 -12.98 -3.29
N GLN A 117 18.01 -12.46 -2.19
CA GLN A 117 19.02 -11.43 -2.23
C GLN A 117 20.36 -12.07 -2.58
N ASP A 118 21.03 -11.53 -3.59
CA ASP A 118 22.40 -11.92 -3.93
C ASP A 118 23.38 -11.30 -2.93
N ARG A 119 24.01 -12.14 -2.12
CA ARG A 119 25.00 -11.72 -1.11
C ARG A 119 26.30 -11.17 -1.70
N SER A 120 26.52 -11.31 -3.00
CA SER A 120 27.67 -10.74 -3.69
C SER A 120 27.49 -9.25 -4.02
N LEU A 121 26.26 -8.75 -3.95
CA LEU A 121 25.95 -7.34 -4.18
C LEU A 121 26.42 -6.45 -3.02
N PRO A 122 26.64 -5.15 -3.27
CA PRO A 122 26.96 -4.19 -2.22
C PRO A 122 25.95 -4.26 -1.08
N LYS A 123 26.43 -4.41 0.14
CA LYS A 123 25.57 -4.46 1.33
C LYS A 123 24.98 -3.08 1.61
N ALA A 124 23.70 -3.06 1.97
CA ALA A 124 23.01 -1.83 2.29
C ALA A 124 22.03 -2.01 3.44
N ILE A 125 21.67 -0.90 4.08
CA ILE A 125 20.51 -0.79 4.96
C ILE A 125 19.58 0.28 4.40
N ILE A 126 18.28 0.06 4.58
CA ILE A 126 17.25 1.03 4.22
C ILE A 126 16.80 1.74 5.51
N CYS A 127 16.62 3.05 5.45
CA CYS A 127 16.08 3.81 6.56
C CYS A 127 15.02 4.79 6.07
N ASP A 128 13.88 4.81 6.75
CA ASP A 128 12.87 5.85 6.60
C ASP A 128 13.29 7.15 7.31
N LEU A 129 12.58 8.23 7.06
CA LEU A 129 12.82 9.55 7.67
C LEU A 129 11.79 9.85 8.78
N ASP A 130 10.54 10.10 8.42
CA ASP A 130 9.50 10.59 9.34
C ASP A 130 9.09 9.54 10.37
N GLY A 131 9.27 9.83 11.66
CA GLY A 131 9.03 8.88 12.76
C GLY A 131 10.15 7.88 12.98
N THR A 132 11.11 7.79 12.06
CA THR A 132 12.26 6.87 12.10
C THR A 132 13.55 7.60 12.41
N LEU A 133 14.15 8.31 11.45
CA LEU A 133 15.37 9.08 11.63
C LEU A 133 15.09 10.50 12.10
N ALA A 134 14.01 11.09 11.63
CA ALA A 134 13.53 12.42 11.98
C ALA A 134 12.27 12.32 12.84
N LEU A 135 12.33 12.82 14.05
CA LEU A 135 11.19 12.88 14.95
C LEU A 135 10.50 14.22 14.77
N MET A 136 9.27 14.14 14.25
CA MET A 136 8.42 15.31 14.06
C MET A 136 7.91 15.76 15.42
N ASP A 137 8.18 17.02 15.77
CA ASP A 137 7.50 17.69 16.86
C ASP A 137 6.07 18.04 16.45
N ASP A 138 5.51 19.15 16.81
CA ASP A 138 4.11 19.54 16.57
C ASP A 138 3.75 19.89 15.10
N ARG A 139 4.61 19.64 14.10
CA ARG A 139 4.31 19.99 12.71
C ARG A 139 3.29 19.03 12.06
N ASN A 140 2.57 19.56 11.09
CA ASN A 140 1.69 18.72 10.23
C ASN A 140 2.55 17.67 9.48
N PRO A 141 2.25 16.36 9.58
CA PRO A 141 2.98 15.30 8.87
C PRO A 141 3.03 15.45 7.34
N PHE A 142 2.05 16.15 6.76
CA PHE A 142 1.97 16.39 5.32
C PHE A 142 2.68 17.68 4.86
N ASP A 143 3.22 18.47 5.78
CA ASP A 143 3.97 19.68 5.47
C ASP A 143 5.39 19.59 6.04
N ALA A 144 6.33 19.22 5.19
CA ALA A 144 7.75 19.12 5.52
C ALA A 144 8.55 20.37 5.12
N THR A 145 7.91 21.53 4.95
CA THR A 145 8.59 22.79 4.60
C THR A 145 9.69 23.16 5.61
N HIS A 146 9.49 22.81 6.87
CA HIS A 146 10.42 23.03 7.96
C HIS A 146 11.01 21.73 8.53
N ALA A 147 11.16 20.71 7.70
CA ALA A 147 11.76 19.43 8.10
C ALA A 147 13.20 19.55 8.62
N ASP A 148 13.88 20.64 8.31
CA ASP A 148 15.18 21.00 8.84
C ASP A 148 15.16 21.32 10.37
N ARG A 149 13.97 21.40 10.97
CA ARG A 149 13.78 21.62 12.43
C ARG A 149 13.32 20.37 13.17
N ASP A 150 13.10 19.27 12.47
CA ASP A 150 12.76 17.99 13.12
C ASP A 150 13.89 17.57 14.08
N ASP A 151 13.54 16.92 15.16
CA ASP A 151 14.52 16.35 16.09
C ASP A 151 15.18 15.10 15.51
N LEU A 152 16.44 14.88 15.83
CA LEU A 152 17.15 13.68 15.42
C LEU A 152 16.81 12.51 16.33
N ASN A 153 16.48 11.37 15.77
CA ASN A 153 16.46 10.10 16.49
C ASN A 153 17.89 9.58 16.64
N GLU A 154 18.57 10.02 17.69
CA GLU A 154 19.96 9.70 17.99
C GLU A 154 20.28 8.18 17.94
N PRO A 155 19.47 7.27 18.53
CA PRO A 155 19.70 5.84 18.41
C PRO A 155 19.73 5.34 16.96
N VAL A 156 18.81 5.81 16.13
CA VAL A 156 18.77 5.43 14.69
C VAL A 156 19.96 6.03 13.95
N ALA A 157 20.27 7.30 14.18
CA ALA A 157 21.46 7.96 13.58
C ALA A 157 22.76 7.23 13.91
N ASN A 158 22.91 6.77 15.14
CA ASN A 158 24.07 6.00 15.58
C ASN A 158 24.18 4.64 14.85
N ILE A 159 23.05 3.94 14.61
CA ILE A 159 23.03 2.73 13.79
C ILE A 159 23.52 3.04 12.37
N LEU A 160 22.97 4.10 11.73
CA LEU A 160 23.38 4.48 10.37
C LEU A 160 24.89 4.77 10.30
N LYS A 161 25.41 5.49 11.28
CA LYS A 161 26.84 5.83 11.36
C LYS A 161 27.71 4.59 11.45
N VAL A 162 27.41 3.67 12.37
CA VAL A 162 28.20 2.43 12.58
C VAL A 162 28.20 1.59 11.30
N TYR A 163 27.05 1.42 10.64
CA TYR A 163 26.98 0.62 9.41
C TYR A 163 27.66 1.32 8.23
N ALA A 164 27.61 2.65 8.15
CA ALA A 164 28.35 3.39 7.13
C ALA A 164 29.87 3.22 7.31
N GLU A 165 30.37 3.27 8.54
CA GLU A 165 31.79 3.02 8.88
C GLU A 165 32.21 1.57 8.55
N GLU A 166 31.31 0.60 8.66
CA GLU A 166 31.52 -0.80 8.26
C GLU A 166 31.37 -1.03 6.73
N GLY A 167 31.17 0.03 5.94
CA GLY A 167 31.13 -0.02 4.48
C GLY A 167 29.76 -0.36 3.88
N TYR A 168 28.68 -0.33 4.66
CA TYR A 168 27.33 -0.49 4.13
C TYR A 168 26.84 0.79 3.44
N GLN A 169 26.09 0.60 2.36
CA GLN A 169 25.39 1.71 1.71
C GLN A 169 24.17 2.10 2.55
N ILE A 170 24.03 3.37 2.86
CA ILE A 170 22.88 3.91 3.58
C ILE A 170 21.87 4.44 2.55
N LEU A 171 20.71 3.81 2.47
CA LEU A 171 19.65 4.07 1.50
C LEU A 171 18.47 4.70 2.23
N LEU A 172 18.22 6.00 2.00
CA LEU A 172 17.08 6.70 2.59
C LEU A 172 15.88 6.59 1.64
N VAL A 173 14.75 6.06 2.13
CA VAL A 173 13.51 5.87 1.37
C VAL A 173 12.35 6.49 2.14
N SER A 174 11.83 7.61 1.66
CA SER A 174 10.87 8.43 2.39
C SER A 174 9.53 8.63 1.68
N GLY A 175 8.46 8.61 2.48
CA GLY A 175 7.13 9.02 2.06
C GLY A 175 6.94 10.52 1.87
N ARG A 176 7.92 11.35 2.25
CA ARG A 176 7.88 12.81 1.97
C ARG A 176 7.85 13.07 0.48
N GLU A 177 7.05 14.05 0.04
CA GLU A 177 7.09 14.50 -1.34
C GLU A 177 8.45 15.12 -1.70
N ASP A 178 8.92 14.89 -2.92
CA ASP A 178 10.22 15.36 -3.41
C ASP A 178 10.34 16.89 -3.48
N ARG A 179 9.23 17.63 -3.48
CA ARG A 179 9.23 19.10 -3.33
C ARG A 179 9.85 19.56 -1.99
N PHE A 180 9.91 18.68 -1.00
CA PHE A 180 10.54 18.93 0.30
C PHE A 180 11.98 18.40 0.39
N ARG A 181 12.60 18.10 -0.74
CA ARG A 181 13.99 17.58 -0.79
C ARG A 181 14.98 18.53 -0.14
N GLU A 182 14.91 19.81 -0.44
CA GLU A 182 15.83 20.81 0.09
C GLU A 182 15.82 20.92 1.62
N PRO A 183 14.69 21.09 2.33
CA PRO A 183 14.68 21.08 3.78
C PRO A 183 15.10 19.71 4.36
N THR A 184 14.81 18.61 3.68
CA THR A 184 15.26 17.28 4.08
C THR A 184 16.79 17.17 4.02
N ILE A 185 17.43 17.63 2.94
CA ILE A 185 18.89 17.65 2.79
C ILE A 185 19.52 18.55 3.88
N ARG A 186 18.92 19.70 4.19
CA ARG A 186 19.42 20.57 5.28
C ARG A 186 19.40 19.82 6.61
N PHE A 187 18.32 19.13 6.96
CA PHE A 187 18.24 18.28 8.15
C PHE A 187 19.39 17.25 8.19
N LEU A 188 19.57 16.48 7.12
CA LEU A 188 20.61 15.46 7.04
C LEU A 188 22.03 16.05 7.22
N ASN A 189 22.29 17.21 6.61
CA ASN A 189 23.58 17.89 6.70
C ASN A 189 23.82 18.47 8.11
N GLN A 190 22.81 19.08 8.75
CA GLN A 190 22.91 19.63 10.10
C GLN A 190 23.29 18.56 11.13
N HIS A 191 22.78 17.34 10.93
CA HIS A 191 23.06 16.22 11.83
C HIS A 191 24.20 15.31 11.35
N ASN A 192 24.93 15.71 10.32
CA ASN A 192 26.05 14.96 9.73
C ASN A 192 25.69 13.51 9.38
N ILE A 193 24.48 13.27 8.85
CA ILE A 193 24.03 11.95 8.45
C ILE A 193 24.72 11.55 7.15
N THR A 194 25.51 10.48 7.20
CA THR A 194 26.08 9.86 6.00
C THR A 194 25.00 9.01 5.31
N TYR A 195 24.73 9.31 4.04
CA TYR A 195 23.85 8.51 3.19
C TYR A 195 24.37 8.47 1.76
N HIS A 196 23.96 7.46 1.00
CA HIS A 196 24.41 7.26 -0.37
C HIS A 196 23.32 7.65 -1.36
N TYR A 197 22.06 7.35 -1.04
CA TYR A 197 20.91 7.68 -1.86
C TYR A 197 19.74 8.16 -0.99
N LEU A 198 18.95 9.06 -1.57
CA LEU A 198 17.71 9.56 -0.99
C LEU A 198 16.62 9.51 -2.06
N TRP A 199 15.68 8.59 -1.91
CA TRP A 199 14.47 8.53 -2.72
C TRP A 199 13.29 9.03 -1.93
N MET A 200 12.47 9.84 -2.59
CA MET A 200 11.32 10.51 -1.99
C MET A 200 10.10 10.30 -2.87
N ARG A 201 8.92 10.38 -2.27
CA ARG A 201 7.64 10.30 -2.97
C ARG A 201 7.55 11.35 -4.09
N PRO A 202 7.09 11.01 -5.31
CA PRO A 202 6.79 12.01 -6.33
C PRO A 202 5.78 13.05 -5.85
N ALA A 203 5.94 14.31 -6.23
CA ALA A 203 5.00 15.37 -5.88
C ALA A 203 3.58 15.03 -6.35
N LYS A 204 2.59 15.31 -5.49
CA LYS A 204 1.16 15.05 -5.74
C LYS A 204 0.79 13.56 -5.89
N ASP A 205 1.61 12.65 -5.44
CA ASP A 205 1.25 11.26 -5.33
C ASP A 205 0.67 10.97 -3.92
N TYR A 206 -0.63 10.80 -3.82
CA TYR A 206 -1.36 10.60 -2.55
C TYR A 206 -1.65 9.15 -2.23
N ARG A 207 -1.06 8.21 -2.97
CA ARG A 207 -1.22 6.77 -2.71
C ARG A 207 -0.60 6.38 -1.37
N LYS A 208 -0.95 5.18 -0.88
CA LYS A 208 -0.41 4.64 0.37
C LYS A 208 1.13 4.59 0.35
N ASP A 209 1.74 4.91 1.47
CA ASP A 209 3.19 4.98 1.63
C ASP A 209 3.89 3.64 1.31
N ALA A 210 3.29 2.54 1.75
CA ALA A 210 3.79 1.20 1.43
C ALA A 210 3.89 0.93 -0.08
N LEU A 211 2.95 1.45 -0.90
CA LEU A 211 3.01 1.30 -2.35
C LEU A 211 4.16 2.10 -2.95
N ILE A 212 4.34 3.35 -2.51
CA ILE A 212 5.42 4.22 -3.00
C ILE A 212 6.79 3.63 -2.66
N LYS A 213 6.99 3.24 -1.40
CA LYS A 213 8.25 2.64 -0.96
C LYS A 213 8.52 1.29 -1.66
N ARG A 214 7.47 0.52 -1.95
CA ARG A 214 7.58 -0.71 -2.72
C ARG A 214 8.02 -0.43 -4.16
N GLU A 215 7.43 0.54 -4.84
CA GLU A 215 7.82 0.93 -6.20
C GLU A 215 9.27 1.44 -6.25
N ILE A 216 9.69 2.26 -5.28
CA ILE A 216 11.07 2.71 -5.16
C ILE A 216 12.00 1.51 -4.98
N PHE A 217 11.65 0.55 -4.12
CA PHE A 217 12.45 -0.65 -3.92
C PHE A 217 12.61 -1.46 -5.21
N ASP A 218 11.52 -1.72 -5.92
CA ASP A 218 11.53 -2.52 -7.14
C ASP A 218 12.33 -1.84 -8.27
N ALA A 219 12.26 -0.52 -8.40
CA ALA A 219 12.94 0.24 -9.46
C ALA A 219 14.42 0.52 -9.15
N GLU A 220 14.74 0.84 -7.90
CA GLU A 220 16.02 1.44 -7.55
C GLU A 220 16.93 0.57 -6.70
N ILE A 221 16.39 -0.42 -5.98
CA ILE A 221 17.12 -1.16 -4.95
C ILE A 221 17.22 -2.64 -5.28
N ALA A 222 16.13 -3.27 -5.69
CA ALA A 222 16.07 -4.70 -5.98
C ALA A 222 17.10 -5.11 -7.02
N GLY A 223 17.88 -6.16 -6.73
CA GLY A 223 18.93 -6.67 -7.63
C GLY A 223 20.16 -5.77 -7.76
N LYS A 224 20.22 -4.63 -7.06
CA LYS A 224 21.39 -3.73 -7.03
C LYS A 224 22.13 -3.79 -5.70
N TYR A 225 21.42 -4.13 -4.63
CA TYR A 225 21.97 -4.19 -3.26
C TYR A 225 21.52 -5.45 -2.53
N TYR A 226 22.36 -5.94 -1.62
CA TYR A 226 21.97 -6.87 -0.57
C TYR A 226 21.51 -6.08 0.65
N ILE A 227 20.21 -6.16 0.99
CA ILE A 227 19.65 -5.43 2.12
C ILE A 227 19.81 -6.26 3.38
N GLU A 228 20.63 -5.77 4.32
CA GLU A 228 20.85 -6.42 5.61
C GLU A 228 19.57 -6.29 6.48
N PHE A 229 19.02 -5.08 6.58
CA PHE A 229 17.74 -4.81 7.24
C PHE A 229 17.20 -3.43 6.83
N VAL A 230 15.96 -3.21 7.24
CA VAL A 230 15.23 -1.95 7.09
C VAL A 230 14.91 -1.37 8.46
N LEU A 231 14.97 -0.04 8.60
CA LEU A 231 14.47 0.74 9.74
C LEU A 231 13.26 1.54 9.28
N ASP A 232 12.12 1.32 9.90
CA ASP A 232 10.86 2.00 9.57
C ASP A 232 9.97 2.02 10.82
N ASP A 233 9.00 2.94 10.92
CA ASP A 233 8.10 3.02 12.08
C ASP A 233 6.67 2.60 11.75
N ARG A 234 6.23 2.81 10.51
CA ARG A 234 4.83 2.75 10.12
C ARG A 234 4.36 1.32 9.88
N ASP A 235 3.35 0.85 10.64
CA ASP A 235 2.84 -0.53 10.62
C ASP A 235 2.62 -1.10 9.21
N GLN A 236 1.92 -0.36 8.34
CA GLN A 236 1.63 -0.81 6.97
C GLN A 236 2.88 -0.95 6.09
N VAL A 237 3.91 -0.14 6.34
CA VAL A 237 5.18 -0.18 5.61
C VAL A 237 6.06 -1.30 6.16
N VAL A 238 6.14 -1.45 7.47
CA VAL A 238 6.83 -2.57 8.13
C VAL A 238 6.23 -3.91 7.70
N GLU A 239 4.89 -4.00 7.58
CA GLU A 239 4.23 -5.19 7.06
C GLU A 239 4.65 -5.48 5.61
N MET A 240 4.70 -4.47 4.74
CA MET A 240 5.17 -4.60 3.36
C MET A 240 6.61 -5.11 3.31
N TRP A 241 7.54 -4.51 4.07
CA TRP A 241 8.93 -4.97 4.13
C TRP A 241 9.04 -6.43 4.59
N ARG A 242 8.34 -6.79 5.69
CA ARG A 242 8.42 -8.12 6.31
C ARG A 242 7.64 -9.18 5.56
N GLN A 243 6.41 -8.89 5.14
CA GLN A 243 5.50 -9.90 4.60
C GLN A 243 5.56 -10.02 3.09
N GLU A 244 5.74 -8.91 2.37
CA GLU A 244 5.79 -8.94 0.92
C GLU A 244 7.21 -9.14 0.40
N LEU A 245 8.16 -8.35 0.89
CA LEU A 245 9.56 -8.40 0.44
C LEU A 245 10.44 -9.37 1.23
N LYS A 246 9.94 -9.89 2.36
CA LYS A 246 10.69 -10.82 3.24
C LYS A 246 12.02 -10.24 3.74
N LEU A 247 12.13 -8.93 3.80
CA LEU A 247 13.29 -8.26 4.35
C LEU A 247 13.20 -8.17 5.87
N PRO A 248 14.30 -8.36 6.61
CA PRO A 248 14.34 -8.01 8.02
C PRO A 248 14.03 -6.52 8.19
N CYS A 249 13.04 -6.18 9.02
CA CYS A 249 12.70 -4.80 9.30
C CYS A 249 12.58 -4.61 10.81
N PHE A 250 13.32 -3.66 11.35
CA PHE A 250 13.19 -3.23 12.73
C PHE A 250 12.24 -2.04 12.79
N GLN A 251 11.13 -2.24 13.48
CA GLN A 251 10.17 -1.17 13.73
C GLN A 251 10.68 -0.34 14.93
N VAL A 252 11.03 0.90 14.66
CA VAL A 252 11.74 1.75 15.62
C VAL A 252 10.81 2.61 16.48
N ASN A 253 9.55 2.70 16.11
CA ASN A 253 8.52 3.44 16.84
C ASN A 253 7.13 2.84 16.59
N TYR A 254 6.12 3.30 17.32
CA TYR A 254 4.72 2.91 17.08
C TYR A 254 4.14 3.74 15.93
N GLY A 255 3.69 3.07 14.88
CA GLY A 255 3.26 3.70 13.64
C GLY A 255 1.90 3.21 13.13
N SER A 256 0.88 3.16 14.00
CA SER A 256 -0.48 2.70 13.65
C SER A 256 -1.33 3.73 12.86
N PHE A 257 -0.74 4.69 12.16
CA PHE A 257 -1.39 5.78 11.42
C PHE A 257 -1.17 5.69 9.91
#